data_f04f3bf83580d4161a5170180f50d1ca
#
_entry.id   f04f3bf83580d4161a5170180f50d1ca
#
_cell.length_a   1.000
_cell.length_b   1.000
_cell.length_c   1.000
_cell.angle_alpha   90.00
_cell.angle_beta   90.00
_cell.angle_gamma   90.00
#
_symmetry.space_group_name_H-M   'P 1'
#
loop_
_entity.id
_entity.type
_entity.pdbx_description
1 polymer ?
#
loop_
_entity_poly.entity_id
_entity_poly.type
_entity_poly.pdbx_seq_one_letter_code
_entity_poly.pdbx_strand_id
1 'polypeptide(L)'
;VQIQGNGYSGAIALDASNMNIYNNAGSIGIVFGTNETARMSIASGGTVNVVGEFTAGTKTFRIDHPLPSMTDTHTLSHASIEGPQADLMYRGSIDLEEGAAIIDLDEAARMTSGTWAVLCRNPQAWVQNETGWTQVRGSVSGSTLTLSAQDDDCADTVSWLVVAERNDSHYTDSKSTDDNGLFRLERNKKESEENGE
;
A
#
# COMPACT_ATOMS: atom_id res chain seq x y z
N VAL A 1 10.63 35.87 -3.66
CA VAL A 1 10.79 36.21 -2.22
C VAL A 1 11.82 35.28 -1.61
N GLN A 2 12.81 35.82 -0.95
CA GLN A 2 13.80 35.05 -0.18
C GLN A 2 13.55 35.26 1.30
N ILE A 3 13.48 34.16 2.06
CA ILE A 3 13.27 34.15 3.51
C ILE A 3 14.50 33.52 4.15
N GLN A 4 15.09 34.18 5.15
CA GLN A 4 16.25 33.71 5.87
C GLN A 4 15.94 33.56 7.37
N GLY A 5 16.46 32.53 7.99
CA GLY A 5 16.38 32.29 9.43
C GLY A 5 17.31 31.17 9.87
N ASN A 6 17.85 31.27 11.10
CA ASN A 6 18.72 30.24 11.70
C ASN A 6 19.90 29.78 10.84
N GLY A 7 20.48 30.68 10.01
CA GLY A 7 21.58 30.36 9.10
C GLY A 7 21.18 29.65 7.80
N TYR A 8 19.89 29.46 7.57
CA TYR A 8 19.34 28.86 6.34
C TYR A 8 18.55 29.88 5.54
N SER A 9 18.44 29.65 4.23
CA SER A 9 17.60 30.44 3.34
C SER A 9 16.66 29.57 2.54
N GLY A 10 15.42 30.04 2.42
CA GLY A 10 14.43 29.51 1.49
C GLY A 10 14.11 30.54 0.42
N ALA A 11 13.62 30.08 -0.71
CA ALA A 11 13.21 30.96 -1.78
C ALA A 11 11.93 30.50 -2.46
N ILE A 12 11.13 31.49 -2.89
CA ILE A 12 10.15 31.35 -3.96
C ILE A 12 10.71 32.18 -5.12
N ALA A 13 11.05 31.52 -6.23
CA ALA A 13 11.72 32.12 -7.35
C ALA A 13 11.10 31.65 -8.67
N LEU A 14 11.21 32.47 -9.70
CA LEU A 14 10.84 32.12 -11.07
C LEU A 14 12.12 32.00 -11.90
N ASP A 15 12.20 30.97 -12.70
CA ASP A 15 13.15 30.83 -13.81
C ASP A 15 12.39 30.87 -15.14
N ALA A 16 13.07 30.57 -16.24
CA ALA A 16 12.48 30.59 -17.58
C ALA A 16 11.35 29.57 -17.79
N SER A 17 11.24 28.55 -16.93
CA SER A 17 10.35 27.39 -17.11
C SER A 17 9.49 27.10 -15.90
N ASN A 18 9.89 27.51 -14.68
CA ASN A 18 9.28 27.05 -13.44
C ASN A 18 9.15 28.14 -12.37
N MET A 19 8.15 27.95 -11.51
CA MET A 19 8.13 28.55 -10.19
C MET A 19 8.78 27.57 -9.20
N ASN A 20 9.86 28.00 -8.58
CA ASN A 20 10.65 27.18 -7.67
C ASN A 20 10.36 27.52 -6.21
N ILE A 21 10.11 26.50 -5.38
CA ILE A 21 10.01 26.62 -3.91
C ILE A 21 11.08 25.69 -3.34
N TYR A 22 12.12 26.25 -2.71
CA TYR A 22 13.22 25.46 -2.17
C TYR A 22 13.86 26.09 -0.92
N ASN A 23 14.61 25.29 -0.19
CA ASN A 23 15.56 25.73 0.82
C ASN A 23 16.96 25.27 0.45
N ASN A 24 18.00 25.91 1.00
CA ASN A 24 19.40 25.60 0.71
C ASN A 24 20.06 24.67 1.75
N ALA A 25 19.30 24.08 2.65
CA ALA A 25 19.83 23.22 3.71
C ALA A 25 19.74 21.74 3.32
N GLY A 26 20.86 21.04 3.35
CA GLY A 26 20.92 19.61 3.03
C GLY A 26 20.21 18.70 4.02
N SER A 27 19.82 19.20 5.20
CA SER A 27 19.17 18.43 6.28
C SER A 27 17.75 18.88 6.62
N ILE A 28 17.22 19.90 5.92
CA ILE A 28 15.91 20.48 6.19
C ILE A 28 14.96 20.17 5.03
N GLY A 29 13.74 19.71 5.37
CA GLY A 29 12.66 19.48 4.42
C GLY A 29 11.84 20.73 4.13
N ILE A 30 10.81 20.56 3.28
CA ILE A 30 9.76 21.56 3.03
C ILE A 30 8.46 21.03 3.62
N VAL A 31 7.72 21.89 4.32
CA VAL A 31 6.42 21.54 4.92
C VAL A 31 5.36 22.47 4.38
N PHE A 32 4.25 21.90 3.93
CA PHE A 32 3.02 22.61 3.61
C PHE A 32 1.98 22.29 4.68
N GLY A 33 1.32 23.31 5.20
CA GLY A 33 0.39 23.15 6.31
C GLY A 33 -0.86 24.02 6.16
N THR A 34 -1.92 23.65 6.85
CA THR A 34 -3.13 24.44 7.07
C THR A 34 -3.48 24.42 8.54
N ASN A 35 -3.96 25.57 9.05
CA ASN A 35 -4.31 25.73 10.46
C ASN A 35 -3.17 25.26 11.40
N GLU A 36 -1.93 25.75 11.12
CA GLU A 36 -0.70 25.44 11.88
C GLU A 36 -0.35 23.93 11.97
N THR A 37 -0.98 23.11 11.15
CA THR A 37 -0.77 21.67 11.11
C THR A 37 -0.16 21.27 9.77
N ALA A 38 0.93 20.47 9.81
CA ALA A 38 1.54 19.93 8.61
C ALA A 38 0.55 18.99 7.88
N ARG A 39 0.42 19.17 6.56
CA ARG A 39 -0.44 18.35 5.69
C ARG A 39 0.36 17.58 4.65
N MET A 40 1.43 18.17 4.15
CA MET A 40 2.36 17.53 3.24
C MET A 40 3.78 17.94 3.60
N SER A 41 4.72 17.04 3.48
CA SER A 41 6.14 17.35 3.67
C SER A 41 6.99 16.67 2.61
N ILE A 42 8.10 17.33 2.28
CA ILE A 42 9.17 16.78 1.44
C ILE A 42 10.41 16.73 2.34
N ALA A 43 10.86 15.54 2.71
CA ALA A 43 12.07 15.35 3.50
C ALA A 43 13.32 15.79 2.70
N SER A 44 14.43 16.07 3.38
CA SER A 44 15.70 16.45 2.72
C SER A 44 16.22 15.39 1.73
N GLY A 45 15.89 14.12 1.94
CA GLY A 45 16.19 13.01 1.04
C GLY A 45 15.19 12.81 -0.11
N GLY A 46 14.20 13.72 -0.28
CA GLY A 46 13.24 13.68 -1.39
C GLY A 46 11.97 12.87 -1.12
N THR A 47 11.85 12.16 0.01
CA THR A 47 10.60 11.46 0.36
C THR A 47 9.46 12.45 0.56
N VAL A 48 8.33 12.23 -0.11
CA VAL A 48 7.10 13.00 0.04
C VAL A 48 6.16 12.24 0.97
N ASN A 49 5.67 12.92 2.02
CA ASN A 49 4.66 12.40 2.93
C ASN A 49 3.42 13.30 2.88
N VAL A 50 2.25 12.68 2.73
CA VAL A 50 0.94 13.34 2.80
C VAL A 50 0.18 12.79 4.00
N VAL A 51 -0.30 13.67 4.86
CA VAL A 51 -1.09 13.30 6.05
C VAL A 51 -2.56 13.24 5.65
N GLY A 52 -3.13 12.05 5.70
CA GLY A 52 -4.51 11.78 5.29
C GLY A 52 -4.61 11.16 3.89
N GLU A 53 -5.71 11.44 3.22
CA GLU A 53 -6.00 10.89 1.90
C GLU A 53 -5.16 11.58 0.81
N PHE A 54 -4.69 10.80 -0.16
CA PHE A 54 -4.07 11.29 -1.39
C PHE A 54 -4.87 10.78 -2.58
N THR A 55 -5.56 11.67 -3.27
CA THR A 55 -6.32 11.35 -4.49
C THR A 55 -5.56 11.77 -5.74
N ALA A 56 -5.64 10.97 -6.77
CA ALA A 56 -5.06 11.25 -8.08
C ALA A 56 -5.93 10.63 -9.18
N GLY A 57 -6.01 11.29 -10.34
CA GLY A 57 -6.75 10.77 -11.50
C GLY A 57 -6.14 9.47 -12.04
N THR A 58 -4.84 9.31 -11.93
CA THR A 58 -4.10 8.07 -12.29
C THR A 58 -2.89 7.93 -11.36
N LYS A 59 -2.72 6.75 -10.81
CA LYS A 59 -1.54 6.39 -9.99
C LYS A 59 -0.68 5.37 -10.74
N THR A 60 0.60 5.67 -10.89
CA THR A 60 1.57 4.80 -11.53
C THR A 60 2.90 4.82 -10.76
N PHE A 61 3.67 3.73 -10.84
CA PHE A 61 5.11 3.86 -10.66
C PHE A 61 5.80 4.04 -12.02
N ARG A 62 6.94 4.74 -12.03
CA ARG A 62 7.83 4.88 -13.18
C ARG A 62 9.26 4.72 -12.72
N ILE A 63 10.00 3.88 -13.40
CA ILE A 63 11.41 3.61 -13.15
C ILE A 63 12.18 3.63 -14.49
N ASP A 64 13.50 3.75 -14.45
CA ASP A 64 14.32 3.45 -15.62
C ASP A 64 14.12 2.00 -16.04
N HIS A 65 14.17 1.76 -17.34
CA HIS A 65 13.86 0.42 -17.85
C HIS A 65 14.86 -0.61 -17.29
N PRO A 66 14.42 -1.74 -16.70
CA PRO A 66 15.29 -2.70 -16.01
C PRO A 66 16.17 -3.52 -16.95
N LEU A 67 15.87 -3.60 -18.25
CA LEU A 67 16.77 -4.21 -19.23
C LEU A 67 17.96 -3.28 -19.48
N PRO A 68 19.22 -3.74 -19.30
CA PRO A 68 20.41 -2.91 -19.48
C PRO A 68 20.50 -2.22 -20.83
N SER A 69 19.98 -2.84 -21.90
CA SER A 69 19.96 -2.27 -23.25
C SER A 69 18.99 -1.11 -23.45
N MET A 70 18.09 -0.88 -22.50
CA MET A 70 17.01 0.12 -22.58
C MET A 70 17.05 1.14 -21.44
N THR A 71 17.87 0.92 -20.41
CA THR A 71 17.94 1.74 -19.19
C THR A 71 18.14 3.23 -19.50
N ASP A 72 19.02 3.56 -20.43
CA ASP A 72 19.37 4.95 -20.76
C ASP A 72 18.37 5.63 -21.72
N THR A 73 17.44 4.87 -22.31
CA THR A 73 16.59 5.38 -23.40
C THR A 73 15.08 5.26 -23.11
N HIS A 74 14.69 4.40 -22.18
CA HIS A 74 13.29 4.10 -21.90
C HIS A 74 12.98 4.05 -20.41
N THR A 75 11.76 4.41 -20.06
CA THR A 75 11.19 4.17 -18.73
C THR A 75 10.13 3.08 -18.81
N LEU A 76 9.98 2.33 -17.71
CA LEU A 76 8.90 1.38 -17.50
C LEU A 76 7.87 1.97 -16.55
N SER A 77 6.60 1.88 -16.90
CA SER A 77 5.51 2.34 -16.04
C SER A 77 4.44 1.27 -15.89
N HIS A 78 3.93 1.11 -14.67
CA HIS A 78 2.76 0.28 -14.39
C HIS A 78 1.72 1.10 -13.63
N ALA A 79 0.44 0.87 -13.92
CA ALA A 79 -0.65 1.44 -13.14
C ALA A 79 -0.77 0.73 -11.78
N SER A 80 -1.18 1.48 -10.75
CA SER A 80 -1.53 0.90 -9.46
C SER A 80 -2.83 0.09 -9.58
N ILE A 81 -2.92 -1.01 -8.84
CA ILE A 81 -4.16 -1.79 -8.72
C ILE A 81 -5.15 -0.96 -7.90
N GLU A 82 -6.36 -0.82 -8.41
CA GLU A 82 -7.47 -0.15 -7.76
C GLU A 82 -8.66 -1.10 -7.66
N GLY A 83 -9.32 -1.10 -6.51
CA GLY A 83 -10.47 -1.94 -6.24
C GLY A 83 -11.54 -1.16 -5.45
N PRO A 84 -12.75 -1.72 -5.32
CA PRO A 84 -13.82 -1.10 -4.53
C PRO A 84 -13.58 -1.18 -3.01
N GLN A 85 -12.56 -1.92 -2.60
CA GLN A 85 -12.17 -2.11 -1.20
C GLN A 85 -10.68 -1.82 -1.04
N ALA A 86 -10.27 -1.45 0.17
CA ALA A 86 -8.85 -1.30 0.49
C ALA A 86 -8.25 -2.67 0.82
N ASP A 87 -8.00 -3.46 -0.20
CA ASP A 87 -7.49 -4.81 -0.07
C ASP A 87 -5.99 -4.86 0.20
N LEU A 88 -5.60 -5.76 1.10
CA LEU A 88 -4.24 -6.15 1.38
C LEU A 88 -4.00 -7.56 0.80
N MET A 89 -2.87 -7.75 0.14
CA MET A 89 -2.53 -8.99 -0.57
C MET A 89 -1.31 -9.65 0.06
N TYR A 90 -1.46 -10.90 0.45
CA TYR A 90 -0.41 -11.75 1.01
C TYR A 90 -0.26 -12.99 0.15
N ARG A 91 0.98 -13.40 -0.13
CA ARG A 91 1.21 -14.56 -0.99
C ARG A 91 2.49 -15.30 -0.62
N GLY A 92 2.53 -16.56 -0.98
CA GLY A 92 3.72 -17.39 -0.80
C GLY A 92 3.55 -18.77 -1.43
N SER A 93 4.48 -19.64 -1.15
CA SER A 93 4.42 -21.06 -1.48
C SER A 93 4.92 -21.87 -0.30
N ILE A 94 4.46 -23.12 -0.20
CA ILE A 94 4.83 -24.06 0.86
C ILE A 94 4.66 -25.47 0.34
N ASP A 95 5.50 -26.37 0.82
CA ASP A 95 5.33 -27.80 0.59
C ASP A 95 4.33 -28.35 1.63
N LEU A 96 3.42 -29.21 1.19
CA LEU A 96 2.52 -29.90 2.10
C LEU A 96 3.25 -31.06 2.80
N GLU A 97 2.89 -31.29 4.03
CA GLU A 97 3.28 -32.46 4.80
C GLU A 97 2.01 -33.22 5.20
N GLU A 98 1.94 -34.51 4.83
CA GLU A 98 0.77 -35.36 5.12
C GLU A 98 -0.56 -34.67 4.68
N GLY A 99 -0.56 -34.12 3.47
CA GLY A 99 -1.72 -33.45 2.88
C GLY A 99 -2.09 -32.10 3.46
N ALA A 100 -1.29 -31.52 4.35
CA ALA A 100 -1.62 -30.28 5.04
C ALA A 100 -0.44 -29.31 5.17
N ALA A 101 -0.74 -28.04 5.36
CA ALA A 101 0.21 -27.02 5.83
C ALA A 101 -0.49 -25.94 6.63
N ILE A 102 0.22 -25.35 7.58
CA ILE A 102 -0.24 -24.23 8.40
C ILE A 102 0.74 -23.09 8.21
N ILE A 103 0.21 -21.92 7.83
CA ILE A 103 0.99 -20.71 7.60
C ILE A 103 0.54 -19.63 8.60
N ASP A 104 1.47 -19.11 9.39
CA ASP A 104 1.26 -17.89 10.15
C ASP A 104 1.42 -16.69 9.20
N LEU A 105 0.34 -15.94 8.98
CA LEU A 105 0.32 -14.80 8.06
C LEU A 105 1.11 -13.61 8.61
N ASP A 106 1.26 -13.48 9.93
CA ASP A 106 2.13 -12.48 10.53
C ASP A 106 3.59 -12.76 10.21
N GLU A 107 4.03 -14.00 10.41
CA GLU A 107 5.40 -14.44 10.11
C GLU A 107 5.70 -14.34 8.61
N ALA A 108 4.79 -14.82 7.76
CA ALA A 108 4.93 -14.77 6.30
C ALA A 108 5.03 -13.34 5.78
N ALA A 109 4.36 -12.38 6.42
CA ALA A 109 4.40 -10.96 6.12
C ALA A 109 5.49 -10.18 6.87
N ARG A 110 6.29 -10.85 7.71
CA ARG A 110 7.32 -10.25 8.58
C ARG A 110 6.76 -9.20 9.54
N MET A 111 5.56 -9.44 10.04
CA MET A 111 4.88 -8.60 11.04
C MET A 111 5.02 -9.20 12.44
N THR A 112 4.75 -8.39 13.44
CA THR A 112 4.64 -8.86 14.83
C THR A 112 3.39 -9.72 14.96
N SER A 113 3.49 -10.83 15.71
CA SER A 113 2.37 -11.74 15.96
C SER A 113 1.12 -11.01 16.46
N GLY A 114 -0.03 -11.33 15.89
CA GLY A 114 -1.33 -10.73 16.14
C GLY A 114 -1.66 -9.50 15.29
N THR A 115 -0.70 -8.95 14.54
CA THR A 115 -0.90 -7.74 13.71
C THR A 115 -1.92 -8.02 12.60
N TRP A 116 -1.80 -9.16 11.91
CA TRP A 116 -2.67 -9.49 10.79
C TRP A 116 -4.15 -9.56 11.20
N ALA A 117 -4.44 -10.19 12.34
CA ALA A 117 -5.80 -10.37 12.84
C ALA A 117 -6.52 -9.04 13.18
N VAL A 118 -5.79 -7.98 13.55
CA VAL A 118 -6.37 -6.65 13.82
C VAL A 118 -6.34 -5.73 12.59
N LEU A 119 -5.40 -5.99 11.66
CA LEU A 119 -5.24 -5.21 10.44
C LEU A 119 -6.23 -5.60 9.35
N CYS A 120 -6.68 -6.87 9.34
CA CYS A 120 -7.42 -7.48 8.25
C CYS A 120 -8.80 -7.98 8.69
N ARG A 121 -9.78 -7.88 7.80
CA ARG A 121 -11.11 -8.50 7.91
C ARG A 121 -11.51 -9.17 6.60
N ASN A 122 -12.53 -10.04 6.65
CA ASN A 122 -13.12 -10.69 5.48
C ASN A 122 -12.10 -11.40 4.55
N PRO A 123 -11.19 -12.24 5.08
CA PRO A 123 -10.16 -12.85 4.26
C PRO A 123 -10.74 -13.85 3.26
N GLN A 124 -10.12 -13.88 2.08
CA GLN A 124 -10.34 -14.89 1.06
C GLN A 124 -9.00 -15.52 0.68
N ALA A 125 -8.97 -16.83 0.48
CA ALA A 125 -7.77 -17.57 0.10
C ALA A 125 -7.96 -18.26 -1.25
N TRP A 126 -6.98 -18.10 -2.12
CA TRP A 126 -6.82 -18.86 -3.35
C TRP A 126 -5.56 -19.70 -3.23
N VAL A 127 -5.64 -20.94 -3.68
CA VAL A 127 -4.53 -21.88 -3.60
C VAL A 127 -4.42 -22.65 -4.92
N GLN A 128 -3.18 -22.96 -5.29
CA GLN A 128 -2.89 -23.71 -6.50
C GLN A 128 -1.80 -24.74 -6.18
N ASN A 129 -2.05 -26.01 -6.51
CA ASN A 129 -1.05 -27.04 -6.51
C ASN A 129 -0.11 -26.83 -7.70
N GLU A 130 1.19 -26.62 -7.45
CA GLU A 130 2.19 -26.29 -8.46
C GLU A 130 2.85 -27.54 -9.06
N THR A 131 2.95 -28.62 -8.29
CA THR A 131 3.75 -29.80 -8.67
C THR A 131 2.93 -31.07 -8.90
N GLY A 132 1.65 -31.08 -8.48
CA GLY A 132 0.74 -32.20 -8.67
C GLY A 132 -0.66 -31.81 -9.09
N TRP A 133 -1.55 -32.79 -9.14
CA TRP A 133 -2.94 -32.62 -9.57
C TRP A 133 -3.96 -32.82 -8.44
N THR A 134 -3.49 -33.07 -7.22
CA THR A 134 -4.35 -33.21 -6.06
C THR A 134 -5.01 -31.87 -5.73
N GLN A 135 -6.31 -31.89 -5.50
CA GLN A 135 -7.06 -30.68 -5.12
C GLN A 135 -6.65 -30.23 -3.72
N VAL A 136 -6.44 -28.92 -3.56
CA VAL A 136 -6.08 -28.29 -2.29
C VAL A 136 -7.08 -27.20 -1.97
N ARG A 137 -7.40 -27.03 -0.69
CA ARG A 137 -8.22 -25.93 -0.15
C ARG A 137 -7.40 -25.10 0.81
N GLY A 138 -7.69 -23.78 0.81
CA GLY A 138 -7.18 -22.84 1.80
C GLY A 138 -8.32 -22.28 2.64
N SER A 139 -8.09 -22.10 3.93
CA SER A 139 -9.00 -21.37 4.83
C SER A 139 -8.21 -20.52 5.81
N VAL A 140 -8.74 -19.32 6.14
CA VAL A 140 -8.10 -18.39 7.07
C VAL A 140 -8.95 -18.25 8.32
N SER A 141 -8.30 -18.35 9.48
CA SER A 141 -8.90 -18.08 10.80
C SER A 141 -7.90 -17.34 11.68
N GLY A 142 -8.27 -16.16 12.16
CA GLY A 142 -7.33 -15.24 12.80
C GLY A 142 -6.19 -14.91 11.85
N SER A 143 -4.94 -15.03 12.27
CA SER A 143 -3.74 -14.87 11.43
C SER A 143 -3.21 -16.19 10.83
N THR A 144 -4.01 -17.25 10.83
CA THR A 144 -3.59 -18.57 10.37
C THR A 144 -4.27 -18.94 9.06
N LEU A 145 -3.48 -19.24 8.03
CA LEU A 145 -3.92 -19.88 6.81
C LEU A 145 -3.65 -21.39 6.94
N THR A 146 -4.71 -22.19 6.82
CA THR A 146 -4.63 -23.66 6.79
C THR A 146 -4.85 -24.14 5.36
N LEU A 147 -3.94 -24.96 4.85
CA LEU A 147 -4.04 -25.69 3.58
C LEU A 147 -4.36 -27.15 3.86
N SER A 148 -5.26 -27.72 3.06
CA SER A 148 -5.62 -29.14 3.14
C SER A 148 -5.79 -29.71 1.74
N ALA A 149 -5.07 -30.75 1.44
CA ALA A 149 -5.23 -31.52 0.21
C ALA A 149 -6.37 -32.54 0.34
N GLN A 150 -6.87 -33.01 -0.81
CA GLN A 150 -7.83 -34.10 -0.86
C GLN A 150 -7.20 -35.45 -0.51
N ASP A 151 -5.90 -35.58 -0.74
CA ASP A 151 -5.08 -36.77 -0.49
C ASP A 151 -4.18 -36.49 0.71
N ASP A 152 -4.31 -37.30 1.76
CA ASP A 152 -3.55 -37.14 3.00
C ASP A 152 -2.04 -37.47 2.81
N ASP A 153 -1.67 -38.17 1.75
CA ASP A 153 -0.26 -38.45 1.41
C ASP A 153 0.37 -37.38 0.51
N CYS A 154 -0.39 -36.32 0.18
CA CYS A 154 0.08 -35.27 -0.72
C CYS A 154 1.22 -34.45 -0.07
N ALA A 155 2.35 -34.38 -0.79
CA ALA A 155 3.54 -33.62 -0.41
C ALA A 155 3.93 -32.58 -1.47
N ASP A 156 2.94 -32.16 -2.27
CA ASP A 156 3.14 -31.20 -3.36
C ASP A 156 3.43 -29.80 -2.85
N THR A 157 4.14 -29.01 -3.68
CA THR A 157 4.29 -27.57 -3.46
C THR A 157 3.00 -26.85 -3.84
N VAL A 158 2.50 -26.03 -2.95
CA VAL A 158 1.27 -25.23 -3.15
C VAL A 158 1.60 -23.74 -3.05
N SER A 159 1.21 -22.99 -4.07
CA SER A 159 1.17 -21.52 -3.96
C SER A 159 -0.16 -21.05 -3.38
N TRP A 160 -0.10 -19.97 -2.63
CA TRP A 160 -1.26 -19.37 -1.98
C TRP A 160 -1.29 -17.86 -2.13
N LEU A 161 -2.49 -17.32 -2.22
CA LEU A 161 -2.81 -15.91 -2.20
C LEU A 161 -3.94 -15.69 -1.19
N VAL A 162 -3.72 -14.81 -0.23
CA VAL A 162 -4.77 -14.31 0.68
C VAL A 162 -4.99 -12.83 0.39
N VAL A 163 -6.24 -12.47 0.16
CA VAL A 163 -6.67 -11.08 0.04
C VAL A 163 -7.62 -10.80 1.20
N ALA A 164 -7.43 -9.69 1.88
CA ALA A 164 -8.27 -9.30 2.98
C ALA A 164 -8.45 -7.78 3.02
N GLU A 165 -9.64 -7.33 3.38
CA GLU A 165 -9.93 -5.91 3.50
C GLU A 165 -9.26 -5.32 4.74
N ARG A 166 -8.76 -4.11 4.61
CA ARG A 166 -8.18 -3.33 5.70
C ARG A 166 -9.18 -3.03 6.81
N ASN A 167 -8.78 -3.15 8.07
CA ASN A 167 -9.64 -3.02 9.24
C ASN A 167 -9.08 -2.16 10.37
N ASP A 168 -7.94 -1.48 10.15
CA ASP A 168 -7.38 -0.59 11.17
C ASP A 168 -8.19 0.73 11.28
N SER A 169 -8.17 1.34 12.46
CA SER A 169 -8.95 2.55 12.76
C SER A 169 -8.54 3.75 11.88
N HIS A 170 -7.29 3.83 11.43
CA HIS A 170 -6.86 4.88 10.53
C HIS A 170 -7.62 4.85 9.18
N TYR A 171 -8.01 3.64 8.75
CA TYR A 171 -8.83 3.45 7.55
C TYR A 171 -10.34 3.51 7.88
N THR A 172 -10.80 2.72 8.86
CA THR A 172 -12.25 2.59 9.16
C THR A 172 -12.89 3.86 9.69
N ASP A 173 -12.13 4.72 10.38
CA ASP A 173 -12.59 6.00 10.93
C ASP A 173 -12.26 7.18 10.01
N SER A 174 -11.82 6.90 8.78
CA SER A 174 -11.46 7.94 7.82
C SER A 174 -12.70 8.58 7.20
N LYS A 175 -12.56 9.79 6.67
CA LYS A 175 -13.62 10.44 5.88
C LYS A 175 -13.99 9.69 4.61
N SER A 176 -13.12 8.76 4.17
CA SER A 176 -13.31 7.95 2.97
C SER A 176 -14.20 6.74 3.19
N THR A 177 -14.59 6.46 4.43
CA THR A 177 -15.44 5.33 4.82
C THR A 177 -16.82 5.77 5.31
N ASP A 178 -17.77 4.86 5.26
CA ASP A 178 -19.11 5.01 5.86
C ASP A 178 -19.10 4.63 7.36
N ASP A 179 -20.27 4.67 7.99
CA ASP A 179 -20.45 4.35 9.41
C ASP A 179 -20.16 2.86 9.75
N ASN A 180 -20.02 2.00 8.73
CA ASN A 180 -19.62 0.60 8.87
C ASN A 180 -18.12 0.40 8.57
N GLY A 181 -17.37 1.49 8.35
CA GLY A 181 -15.96 1.45 7.98
C GLY A 181 -15.70 0.91 6.57
N LEU A 182 -16.70 0.97 5.67
CA LEU A 182 -16.57 0.56 4.27
C LEU A 182 -16.24 1.77 3.40
N PHE A 183 -15.39 1.57 2.39
CA PHE A 183 -15.00 2.63 1.48
C PHE A 183 -16.21 3.19 0.72
N ARG A 184 -16.36 4.52 0.72
CA ARG A 184 -17.43 5.23 -0.02
C ARG A 184 -17.04 5.34 -1.47
N LEU A 185 -17.57 4.45 -2.31
CA LEU A 185 -17.29 4.43 -3.76
C LEU A 185 -17.91 5.61 -4.49
N GLU A 186 -19.04 6.08 -4.03
CA GLU A 186 -19.80 7.17 -4.66
C GLU A 186 -20.04 8.28 -3.66
N ARG A 187 -19.67 9.51 -4.01
CA ARG A 187 -19.88 10.70 -3.19
C ARG A 187 -20.65 11.76 -3.97
N ASN A 188 -21.49 12.51 -3.26
CA ASN A 188 -22.16 13.65 -3.85
C ASN A 188 -21.14 14.80 -4.06
N LYS A 189 -21.05 15.32 -5.29
CA LYS A 189 -20.12 16.43 -5.62
C LYS A 189 -20.34 17.69 -4.76
N LYS A 190 -21.57 17.95 -4.33
CA LYS A 190 -21.88 19.11 -3.47
C LYS A 190 -21.35 18.96 -2.05
N GLU A 191 -21.33 17.73 -1.52
CA GLU A 191 -20.78 17.44 -0.19
C GLU A 191 -19.25 17.54 -0.16
N SER A 192 -18.57 17.18 -1.27
CA SER A 192 -17.13 17.34 -1.39
C SER A 192 -16.68 18.81 -1.46
N GLU A 193 -17.47 19.68 -2.09
CA GLU A 193 -17.19 21.14 -2.17
C GLU A 193 -17.36 21.83 -0.80
N GLU A 194 -18.35 21.43 0.02
CA GLU A 194 -18.58 21.98 1.36
C GLU A 194 -17.52 21.55 2.38
N ASN A 195 -16.93 20.38 2.21
CA ASN A 195 -15.90 19.83 3.10
C ASN A 195 -14.46 20.21 2.69
N GLY A 196 -14.27 20.93 1.59
CA GLY A 196 -12.97 21.39 1.10
C GLY A 196 -12.06 20.25 0.59
N GLU A 197 -12.67 19.20 0.05
CA GLU A 197 -12.00 18.05 -0.57
C GLU A 197 -11.80 18.25 -2.08
#